data_25ad423b1839bbe72e12e94fd4b0cda2
#
_entry.id   25ad423b1839bbe72e12e94fd4b0cda2
#
_cell.length_a   1.000
_cell.length_b   1.000
_cell.length_c   1.000
_cell.angle_alpha   90.00
_cell.angle_beta   90.00
_cell.angle_gamma   90.00
#
_symmetry.space_group_name_H-M   'P 1'
#
loop_
_entity.id
_entity.type
_entity.pdbx_description
1 polymer ?
#
loop_
_entity_poly.entity_id
_entity_poly.type
_entity_poly.pdbx_seq_one_letter_code
_entity_poly.pdbx_strand_id
1 'polypeptide(L)'
;MKIVFLCGGIGKRMFPLTEDKFLFKFLGKTLLEHQIDIALKAGLKEFVIIGNEFNINKIKEICSQTDANVEFVLQEEANGMADALISGKKFLINDEILIVNPNDVFDISAYKKIIKARKENYDSYMIGHEVNSYFPGGYIEVNEKHELIRIHEKPGEGNEPSNLINIVIHLHKNPMNLFNYLEKTKSDQDDIYEKAISNMVDDGHKIKVISYDGFWHAIKYPWDIFGIVKYFLNNIKKPKISSKARISKKGRIYGNVIIEDNVRVLENAVIRGPCYIGKNTVVGNNVLIWNNTHIGDNCVIGYSSEIKNSYIADNCWLHMSYIGDSIIADNCSFGAGTIIANFRFDEQPVKVDIHGKKNDSRLDKLGVIMGANCKTGINSCTMPGIRVGPNSIIGPGVTLLENLEPNKIILLDKKSYSIKENKITLSIEKKDELMKKLLKHGYDKK
;
A
#
# COMPACT_ATOMS: atom_id res chain seq x y z
N MET A 1 7.18 11.48 -27.62
CA MET A 1 6.07 11.08 -26.72
C MET A 1 6.52 11.23 -25.30
N LYS A 2 5.80 12.03 -24.54
CA LYS A 2 6.05 12.25 -23.11
C LYS A 2 5.13 11.42 -22.26
N ILE A 3 5.63 10.84 -21.17
CA ILE A 3 4.80 10.18 -20.16
C ILE A 3 4.46 11.19 -19.07
N VAL A 4 3.19 11.24 -18.67
CA VAL A 4 2.67 12.20 -17.69
C VAL A 4 2.23 11.45 -16.45
N PHE A 5 2.91 11.69 -15.32
CA PHE A 5 2.52 11.14 -14.03
C PHE A 5 1.73 12.17 -13.21
N LEU A 6 0.51 11.78 -12.81
CA LEU A 6 -0.40 12.61 -12.03
C LEU A 6 -0.21 12.35 -10.53
N CYS A 7 0.62 13.18 -9.88
CA CYS A 7 1.02 13.05 -8.49
C CYS A 7 0.39 14.11 -7.56
N GLY A 8 -0.53 14.97 -8.06
CA GLY A 8 -1.10 16.08 -7.29
C GLY A 8 -2.22 15.71 -6.29
N GLY A 9 -2.75 14.48 -6.36
CA GLY A 9 -3.95 14.08 -5.61
C GLY A 9 -3.70 13.83 -4.11
N ILE A 10 -4.62 14.30 -3.26
CA ILE A 10 -4.60 14.09 -1.80
C ILE A 10 -5.35 12.81 -1.45
N GLY A 11 -4.66 11.80 -1.01
CA GLY A 11 -5.17 10.45 -0.75
C GLY A 11 -6.07 10.28 0.48
N LYS A 12 -7.13 11.07 0.67
CA LYS A 12 -8.00 11.12 1.88
C LYS A 12 -8.45 9.75 2.42
N ARG A 13 -8.70 8.77 1.54
CA ARG A 13 -9.13 7.40 1.91
C ARG A 13 -8.03 6.54 2.54
N MET A 14 -6.76 6.95 2.44
CA MET A 14 -5.63 6.24 3.02
C MET A 14 -5.45 6.47 4.52
N PHE A 15 -6.17 7.43 5.10
CA PHE A 15 -6.08 7.68 6.54
C PHE A 15 -6.21 6.38 7.35
N PRO A 16 -5.32 6.12 8.33
CA PRO A 16 -4.38 7.03 9.00
C PRO A 16 -2.97 7.09 8.37
N LEU A 17 -2.77 6.53 7.19
CA LEU A 17 -1.53 6.64 6.44
C LEU A 17 -1.53 7.99 5.71
N THR A 18 -0.59 8.86 6.07
CA THR A 18 -0.54 10.25 5.59
C THR A 18 0.45 10.46 4.44
N GLU A 19 1.26 9.44 4.13
CA GLU A 19 2.17 9.48 3.00
C GLU A 19 1.39 9.36 1.67
N ASP A 20 1.85 10.02 0.62
CA ASP A 20 1.29 9.88 -0.71
C ASP A 20 1.44 8.45 -1.22
N LYS A 21 0.42 7.95 -1.92
CA LYS A 21 0.34 6.55 -2.35
C LYS A 21 1.53 6.08 -3.16
N PHE A 22 2.00 6.92 -4.08
CA PHE A 22 3.15 6.62 -4.93
C PHE A 22 4.50 6.71 -4.19
N LEU A 23 4.52 7.19 -2.95
CA LEU A 23 5.69 7.26 -2.08
C LEU A 23 5.83 6.07 -1.13
N PHE A 24 4.81 5.20 -0.99
CA PHE A 24 4.99 3.96 -0.24
C PHE A 24 6.10 3.11 -0.85
N LYS A 25 6.95 2.58 0.03
CA LYS A 25 8.09 1.76 -0.39
C LYS A 25 7.72 0.28 -0.47
N PHE A 26 8.11 -0.35 -1.56
CA PHE A 26 8.02 -1.79 -1.78
C PHE A 26 9.39 -2.31 -2.22
N LEU A 27 9.91 -3.30 -1.52
CA LEU A 27 11.24 -3.87 -1.76
C LEU A 27 12.36 -2.80 -1.82
N GLY A 28 12.28 -1.80 -0.93
CA GLY A 28 13.28 -0.74 -0.77
C GLY A 28 13.18 0.42 -1.77
N LYS A 29 12.20 0.43 -2.68
CA LYS A 29 11.93 1.51 -3.63
C LYS A 29 10.51 2.05 -3.44
N THR A 30 10.31 3.34 -3.65
CA THR A 30 8.98 3.92 -3.73
C THR A 30 8.19 3.36 -4.92
N LEU A 31 6.88 3.40 -4.85
CA LEU A 31 6.05 3.00 -5.99
C LEU A 31 6.35 3.88 -7.22
N LEU A 32 6.63 5.16 -7.02
CA LEU A 32 7.04 6.07 -8.11
C LEU A 32 8.32 5.57 -8.82
N GLU A 33 9.35 5.15 -8.05
CA GLU A 33 10.55 4.57 -8.64
C GLU A 33 10.25 3.30 -9.44
N HIS A 34 9.37 2.44 -8.92
CA HIS A 34 8.93 1.24 -9.66
C HIS A 34 8.21 1.62 -10.96
N GLN A 35 7.35 2.64 -10.96
CA GLN A 35 6.66 3.11 -12.16
C GLN A 35 7.62 3.72 -13.18
N ILE A 36 8.59 4.51 -12.73
CA ILE A 36 9.66 5.04 -13.61
C ILE A 36 10.48 3.89 -14.19
N ASP A 37 10.90 2.92 -13.38
CA ASP A 37 11.69 1.76 -13.83
C ASP A 37 10.99 0.95 -14.94
N ILE A 38 9.68 0.69 -14.82
CA ILE A 38 8.95 -0.06 -15.85
C ILE A 38 8.72 0.78 -17.11
N ALA A 39 8.53 2.08 -16.98
CA ALA A 39 8.41 2.99 -18.12
C ALA A 39 9.73 3.09 -18.90
N LEU A 40 10.87 3.25 -18.21
CA LEU A 40 12.20 3.24 -18.82
C LEU A 40 12.49 1.92 -19.56
N LYS A 41 12.12 0.76 -18.96
CA LYS A 41 12.23 -0.56 -19.60
C LYS A 41 11.33 -0.71 -20.82
N ALA A 42 10.24 0.05 -20.88
CA ALA A 42 9.38 0.11 -22.06
C ALA A 42 9.89 1.07 -23.16
N GLY A 43 11.01 1.77 -22.91
CA GLY A 43 11.63 2.73 -23.84
C GLY A 43 11.11 4.15 -23.70
N LEU A 44 10.34 4.47 -22.63
CA LEU A 44 9.84 5.80 -22.33
C LEU A 44 10.84 6.52 -21.44
N LYS A 45 11.40 7.64 -21.91
CA LYS A 45 12.48 8.38 -21.20
C LYS A 45 12.11 9.80 -20.83
N GLU A 46 11.13 10.39 -21.51
CA GLU A 46 10.72 11.78 -21.32
C GLU A 46 9.50 11.85 -20.43
N PHE A 47 9.64 12.42 -19.25
CA PHE A 47 8.60 12.48 -18.23
C PHE A 47 8.18 13.93 -17.96
N VAL A 48 6.89 14.10 -17.71
CA VAL A 48 6.32 15.28 -17.06
C VAL A 48 5.64 14.80 -15.79
N ILE A 49 6.11 15.21 -14.63
CA ILE A 49 5.53 14.80 -13.35
C ILE A 49 4.85 16.01 -12.71
N ILE A 50 3.54 15.86 -12.49
CA ILE A 50 2.69 16.91 -11.93
C ILE A 50 2.44 16.59 -10.47
N GLY A 51 3.08 17.33 -9.57
CA GLY A 51 2.95 17.18 -8.11
C GLY A 51 2.29 18.40 -7.47
N ASN A 52 2.08 18.34 -6.16
CA ASN A 52 1.59 19.45 -5.34
C ASN A 52 2.72 20.07 -4.48
N GLU A 53 2.45 21.15 -3.76
CA GLU A 53 3.43 21.83 -2.92
C GLU A 53 4.06 20.96 -1.84
N PHE A 54 3.34 19.93 -1.33
CA PHE A 54 3.80 19.07 -0.25
C PHE A 54 4.74 17.95 -0.71
N ASN A 55 4.63 17.52 -1.99
CA ASN A 55 5.35 16.34 -2.47
C ASN A 55 6.37 16.61 -3.58
N ILE A 56 6.29 17.76 -4.27
CA ILE A 56 7.12 18.05 -5.45
C ILE A 56 8.63 17.97 -5.16
N ASN A 57 9.08 18.40 -3.98
CA ASN A 57 10.50 18.35 -3.62
C ASN A 57 10.98 16.90 -3.41
N LYS A 58 10.15 16.07 -2.77
CA LYS A 58 10.45 14.64 -2.57
C LYS A 58 10.44 13.88 -3.90
N ILE A 59 9.53 14.23 -4.80
CA ILE A 59 9.51 13.69 -6.18
C ILE A 59 10.81 14.05 -6.92
N LYS A 60 11.28 15.30 -6.85
CA LYS A 60 12.54 15.73 -7.46
C LYS A 60 13.73 14.94 -6.93
N GLU A 61 13.80 14.74 -5.61
CA GLU A 61 14.86 13.94 -4.98
C GLU A 61 14.87 12.50 -5.50
N ILE A 62 13.70 11.86 -5.56
CA ILE A 62 13.55 10.50 -6.09
C ILE A 62 14.00 10.45 -7.56
N CYS A 63 13.52 11.36 -8.39
CA CYS A 63 13.82 11.36 -9.82
C CYS A 63 15.31 11.65 -10.10
N SER A 64 15.99 12.41 -9.25
CA SER A 64 17.43 12.66 -9.39
C SER A 64 18.31 11.40 -9.32
N GLN A 65 17.76 10.30 -8.81
CA GLN A 65 18.42 8.99 -8.70
C GLN A 65 18.07 8.03 -9.85
N THR A 66 17.34 8.52 -10.86
CA THR A 66 16.89 7.73 -12.01
C THR A 66 17.48 8.24 -13.32
N ASP A 67 17.47 7.42 -14.37
CA ASP A 67 17.89 7.79 -15.73
C ASP A 67 16.76 8.49 -16.54
N ALA A 68 15.71 8.95 -15.88
CA ALA A 68 14.58 9.61 -16.50
C ALA A 68 14.88 11.10 -16.76
N ASN A 69 14.50 11.60 -17.93
CA ASN A 69 14.48 13.03 -18.20
C ASN A 69 13.13 13.61 -17.74
N VAL A 70 13.12 14.42 -16.70
CA VAL A 70 11.89 14.81 -16.00
C VAL A 70 11.71 16.32 -15.98
N GLU A 71 10.59 16.78 -16.54
CA GLU A 71 10.03 18.12 -16.32
C GLU A 71 9.06 18.07 -15.14
N PHE A 72 9.21 19.01 -14.20
CA PHE A 72 8.36 19.07 -13.01
C PHE A 72 7.35 20.21 -13.12
N VAL A 73 6.11 19.91 -12.79
CA VAL A 73 4.99 20.86 -12.79
C VAL A 73 4.37 20.89 -11.41
N LEU A 74 4.08 22.09 -10.92
CA LEU A 74 3.34 22.29 -9.69
C LEU A 74 1.84 22.46 -10.02
N GLN A 75 1.01 21.62 -9.44
CA GLN A 75 -0.43 21.81 -9.36
C GLN A 75 -0.72 22.60 -8.08
N GLU A 76 -1.23 23.81 -8.21
CA GLU A 76 -1.46 24.72 -7.07
C GLU A 76 -2.65 24.24 -6.21
N GLU A 77 -3.71 23.79 -6.86
CA GLU A 77 -4.91 23.26 -6.20
C GLU A 77 -5.21 21.84 -6.63
N ALA A 78 -5.57 20.96 -5.69
CA ALA A 78 -5.87 19.55 -5.98
C ALA A 78 -7.29 19.35 -6.53
N ASN A 79 -7.60 20.00 -7.66
CA ASN A 79 -8.92 20.01 -8.30
C ASN A 79 -9.09 18.89 -9.35
N GLY A 80 -8.49 17.73 -9.10
CA GLY A 80 -8.64 16.56 -9.94
C GLY A 80 -7.66 16.46 -11.11
N MET A 81 -7.91 15.48 -11.97
CA MET A 81 -6.99 15.11 -13.05
C MET A 81 -6.96 16.15 -14.18
N ALA A 82 -8.09 16.76 -14.49
CA ALA A 82 -8.18 17.79 -15.53
C ALA A 82 -7.33 19.02 -15.19
N ASP A 83 -7.44 19.52 -13.96
CA ASP A 83 -6.67 20.66 -13.47
C ASP A 83 -5.16 20.36 -13.46
N ALA A 84 -4.76 19.17 -13.03
CA ALA A 84 -3.37 18.73 -13.09
C ALA A 84 -2.82 18.81 -14.53
N LEU A 85 -3.56 18.29 -15.51
CA LEU A 85 -3.14 18.33 -16.91
C LEU A 85 -3.06 19.77 -17.45
N ILE A 86 -4.03 20.61 -17.12
CA ILE A 86 -4.04 22.04 -17.53
C ILE A 86 -2.81 22.78 -16.97
N SER A 87 -2.44 22.51 -15.70
CA SER A 87 -1.21 23.07 -15.10
C SER A 87 0.06 22.71 -15.88
N GLY A 88 0.08 21.51 -16.49
CA GLY A 88 1.20 21.03 -17.32
C GLY A 88 1.12 21.40 -18.79
N LYS A 89 0.06 22.04 -19.28
CA LYS A 89 -0.26 22.24 -20.71
C LYS A 89 0.93 22.68 -21.56
N LYS A 90 1.71 23.68 -21.11
CA LYS A 90 2.85 24.22 -21.85
C LYS A 90 3.95 23.19 -22.18
N PHE A 91 4.07 22.13 -21.38
CA PHE A 91 5.06 21.07 -21.60
C PHE A 91 4.48 19.90 -22.43
N LEU A 92 3.16 19.86 -22.64
CA LEU A 92 2.45 18.68 -23.14
C LEU A 92 1.89 18.87 -24.57
N ILE A 93 1.61 20.09 -25.01
CA ILE A 93 0.85 20.36 -26.26
C ILE A 93 1.60 20.05 -27.55
N ASN A 94 2.93 19.95 -27.53
CA ASN A 94 3.75 19.80 -28.75
C ASN A 94 4.18 18.36 -29.02
N ASP A 95 3.82 17.41 -28.13
CA ASP A 95 4.22 16.00 -28.23
C ASP A 95 3.01 15.10 -27.98
N GLU A 96 3.03 13.87 -28.51
CA GLU A 96 2.12 12.84 -28.01
C GLU A 96 2.33 12.61 -26.52
N ILE A 97 1.27 12.46 -25.76
CA ILE A 97 1.32 12.25 -24.31
C ILE A 97 0.73 10.91 -23.90
N LEU A 98 1.37 10.25 -22.96
CA LEU A 98 0.87 9.06 -22.29
C LEU A 98 0.59 9.41 -20.82
N ILE A 99 -0.66 9.62 -20.48
CA ILE A 99 -1.13 9.95 -19.14
C ILE A 99 -1.19 8.66 -18.31
N VAL A 100 -0.61 8.68 -17.11
CA VAL A 100 -0.57 7.53 -16.21
C VAL A 100 -0.84 7.97 -14.78
N ASN A 101 -1.70 7.21 -14.09
CA ASN A 101 -1.87 7.32 -12.65
C ASN A 101 -0.79 6.49 -11.92
N PRO A 102 0.22 7.09 -11.26
CA PRO A 102 1.31 6.35 -10.64
C PRO A 102 0.90 5.60 -9.36
N ASN A 103 -0.33 5.76 -8.90
CA ASN A 103 -0.87 5.02 -7.74
C ASN A 103 -1.34 3.60 -8.09
N ASP A 104 -1.42 3.29 -9.38
CA ASP A 104 -1.82 1.97 -9.86
C ASP A 104 -0.58 1.13 -10.16
N VAL A 105 -0.59 -0.13 -9.73
CA VAL A 105 0.48 -1.09 -10.02
C VAL A 105 0.05 -1.98 -11.17
N PHE A 106 0.87 -2.04 -12.19
CA PHE A 106 0.67 -2.88 -13.36
C PHE A 106 2.03 -3.37 -13.90
N ASP A 107 2.01 -4.39 -14.73
CA ASP A 107 3.24 -4.89 -15.34
C ASP A 107 3.56 -4.16 -16.67
N ILE A 108 4.80 -4.32 -17.14
CA ILE A 108 5.31 -3.65 -18.35
C ILE A 108 4.49 -3.92 -19.60
N SER A 109 3.67 -5.00 -19.62
CA SER A 109 2.89 -5.35 -20.81
C SER A 109 1.83 -4.31 -21.13
N ALA A 110 1.33 -3.55 -20.14
CA ALA A 110 0.40 -2.44 -20.36
C ALA A 110 1.03 -1.37 -21.28
N TYR A 111 2.25 -0.93 -20.97
CA TYR A 111 2.97 0.01 -21.84
C TYR A 111 3.25 -0.57 -23.22
N LYS A 112 3.68 -1.83 -23.30
CA LYS A 112 3.96 -2.49 -24.59
C LYS A 112 2.72 -2.60 -25.46
N LYS A 113 1.55 -2.92 -24.86
CA LYS A 113 0.26 -3.00 -25.60
C LYS A 113 -0.12 -1.64 -26.18
N ILE A 114 -0.09 -0.55 -25.41
CA ILE A 114 -0.49 0.78 -25.88
C ILE A 114 0.49 1.34 -26.91
N ILE A 115 1.81 1.16 -26.72
CA ILE A 115 2.84 1.58 -27.68
C ILE A 115 2.69 0.83 -29.02
N LYS A 116 2.33 -0.45 -28.98
CA LYS A 116 2.05 -1.24 -30.19
C LYS A 116 0.82 -0.72 -30.93
N ALA A 117 -0.29 -0.50 -30.20
CA ALA A 117 -1.55 -0.03 -30.75
C ALA A 117 -1.45 1.40 -31.34
N ARG A 118 -0.53 2.26 -30.85
CA ARG A 118 -0.26 3.61 -31.35
C ARG A 118 -0.08 3.68 -32.89
N LYS A 119 0.35 2.57 -33.52
CA LYS A 119 0.54 2.49 -34.96
C LYS A 119 -0.77 2.48 -35.77
N GLU A 120 -1.88 2.20 -35.13
CA GLU A 120 -3.21 2.22 -35.73
C GLU A 120 -3.70 3.67 -35.94
N ASN A 121 -4.75 3.84 -36.75
CA ASN A 121 -5.26 5.17 -37.10
C ASN A 121 -6.41 5.59 -36.17
N TYR A 122 -6.09 5.89 -34.92
CA TYR A 122 -6.98 6.46 -33.90
C TYR A 122 -6.39 7.75 -33.33
N ASP A 123 -7.25 8.63 -32.81
CA ASP A 123 -6.83 9.89 -32.18
C ASP A 123 -6.19 9.65 -30.81
N SER A 124 -6.76 8.69 -30.07
CA SER A 124 -6.34 8.35 -28.71
C SER A 124 -6.50 6.86 -28.45
N TYR A 125 -5.83 6.40 -27.40
CA TYR A 125 -5.87 5.01 -26.94
C TYR A 125 -5.96 4.98 -25.41
N MET A 126 -6.67 4.01 -24.86
CA MET A 126 -6.75 3.78 -23.42
C MET A 126 -6.71 2.30 -23.10
N ILE A 127 -6.23 2.01 -21.90
CA ILE A 127 -6.22 0.63 -21.39
C ILE A 127 -7.51 0.37 -20.61
N GLY A 128 -8.20 -0.71 -20.95
CA GLY A 128 -9.33 -1.27 -20.21
C GLY A 128 -8.95 -2.59 -19.56
N HIS A 129 -9.40 -2.82 -18.33
CA HIS A 129 -9.15 -4.05 -17.56
C HIS A 129 -10.49 -4.64 -17.09
N GLU A 130 -10.68 -5.95 -17.29
CA GLU A 130 -11.88 -6.62 -16.82
C GLU A 130 -11.82 -6.92 -15.34
N VAL A 131 -12.92 -6.62 -14.64
CA VAL A 131 -13.08 -6.91 -13.20
C VAL A 131 -14.24 -7.88 -12.97
N ASN A 132 -14.09 -8.73 -11.95
CA ASN A 132 -15.09 -9.72 -11.56
C ASN A 132 -16.04 -9.24 -10.45
N SER A 133 -15.84 -8.03 -9.92
CA SER A 133 -16.67 -7.43 -8.89
C SER A 133 -16.60 -5.92 -8.99
N TYR A 134 -17.60 -5.24 -8.42
CA TYR A 134 -17.64 -3.77 -8.44
C TYR A 134 -16.32 -3.16 -7.95
N PHE A 135 -15.82 -2.23 -8.73
CA PHE A 135 -14.67 -1.39 -8.42
C PHE A 135 -15.10 0.09 -8.43
N PRO A 136 -14.78 0.89 -7.41
CA PRO A 136 -15.18 2.30 -7.34
C PRO A 136 -14.28 3.19 -8.23
N GLY A 137 -14.45 3.09 -9.54
CA GLY A 137 -13.72 3.82 -10.57
C GLY A 137 -14.55 4.00 -11.83
N GLY A 138 -13.92 4.47 -12.91
CA GLY A 138 -14.55 4.65 -14.20
C GLY A 138 -14.77 3.33 -14.95
N TYR A 139 -15.96 3.11 -15.46
CA TYR A 139 -16.31 1.97 -16.34
C TYR A 139 -16.36 2.40 -17.78
N ILE A 140 -15.87 1.56 -18.67
CA ILE A 140 -15.75 1.83 -20.10
C ILE A 140 -16.85 1.11 -20.86
N GLU A 141 -17.62 1.83 -21.66
CA GLU A 141 -18.54 1.28 -22.64
C GLU A 141 -17.90 1.35 -24.04
N VAL A 142 -17.89 0.23 -24.77
CA VAL A 142 -17.26 0.11 -26.08
C VAL A 142 -18.21 -0.47 -27.15
N ASN A 143 -17.97 -0.14 -28.40
CA ASN A 143 -18.64 -0.76 -29.54
C ASN A 143 -17.95 -2.09 -29.96
N GLU A 144 -18.50 -2.77 -30.97
CA GLU A 144 -17.97 -4.04 -31.51
C GLU A 144 -16.52 -3.95 -32.02
N LYS A 145 -16.05 -2.73 -32.37
CA LYS A 145 -14.66 -2.48 -32.80
C LYS A 145 -13.72 -2.15 -31.62
N HIS A 146 -14.20 -2.28 -30.38
CA HIS A 146 -13.48 -1.80 -29.20
C HIS A 146 -13.12 -0.30 -29.28
N GLU A 147 -13.98 0.52 -29.87
CA GLU A 147 -13.90 1.98 -29.79
C GLU A 147 -14.74 2.45 -28.61
N LEU A 148 -14.23 3.44 -27.88
CA LEU A 148 -14.92 4.03 -26.74
C LEU A 148 -16.25 4.64 -27.17
N ILE A 149 -17.32 4.32 -26.44
CA ILE A 149 -18.60 5.00 -26.50
C ILE A 149 -18.66 6.04 -25.39
N ARG A 150 -18.38 5.62 -24.14
CA ARG A 150 -18.46 6.50 -22.96
C ARG A 150 -17.67 5.97 -21.78
N ILE A 151 -17.27 6.87 -20.87
CA ILE A 151 -16.76 6.54 -19.54
C ILE A 151 -17.81 6.92 -18.50
N HIS A 152 -18.18 5.97 -17.66
CA HIS A 152 -19.13 6.15 -16.56
C HIS A 152 -18.36 6.16 -15.24
N GLU A 153 -18.11 7.34 -14.66
CA GLU A 153 -17.35 7.48 -13.43
C GLU A 153 -18.21 7.08 -12.21
N LYS A 154 -17.77 6.05 -11.48
CA LYS A 154 -18.40 5.54 -10.25
C LYS A 154 -19.93 5.35 -10.35
N PRO A 155 -20.42 4.52 -11.29
CA PRO A 155 -21.86 4.36 -11.51
C PRO A 155 -22.62 3.82 -10.30
N GLY A 156 -21.93 3.22 -9.34
CA GLY A 156 -22.52 2.51 -8.20
C GLY A 156 -22.64 1.01 -8.48
N GLU A 157 -22.57 0.21 -7.41
CA GLU A 157 -22.67 -1.24 -7.50
C GLU A 157 -24.05 -1.66 -8.03
N GLY A 158 -24.05 -2.49 -9.09
CA GLY A 158 -25.26 -2.94 -9.79
C GLY A 158 -25.71 -2.03 -10.94
N ASN A 159 -25.04 -0.88 -11.17
CA ASN A 159 -25.33 0.05 -12.27
C ASN A 159 -24.19 0.15 -13.28
N GLU A 160 -23.25 -0.80 -13.25
CA GLU A 160 -22.10 -0.82 -14.15
C GLU A 160 -22.56 -1.12 -15.59
N PRO A 161 -22.16 -0.31 -16.61
CA PRO A 161 -22.53 -0.55 -18.00
C PRO A 161 -21.79 -1.74 -18.60
N SER A 162 -20.67 -2.15 -17.98
CA SER A 162 -19.80 -3.24 -18.42
C SER A 162 -19.01 -3.78 -17.23
N ASN A 163 -18.20 -4.82 -17.44
CA ASN A 163 -17.17 -5.27 -16.50
C ASN A 163 -15.78 -4.68 -16.80
N LEU A 164 -15.68 -3.75 -17.78
CA LEU A 164 -14.42 -3.17 -18.24
C LEU A 164 -14.17 -1.83 -17.54
N ILE A 165 -13.14 -1.77 -16.70
CA ILE A 165 -12.77 -0.53 -15.99
C ILE A 165 -11.68 0.23 -16.72
N ASN A 166 -11.68 1.54 -16.52
CA ASN A 166 -10.66 2.45 -16.97
C ASN A 166 -9.42 2.38 -16.06
N ILE A 167 -8.33 1.86 -16.62
CA ILE A 167 -7.00 2.06 -16.02
C ILE A 167 -6.43 3.34 -16.66
N VAL A 168 -6.04 4.30 -15.84
CA VAL A 168 -5.49 5.56 -16.36
C VAL A 168 -4.11 5.32 -16.96
N ILE A 169 -4.08 4.77 -18.17
CA ILE A 169 -2.95 4.68 -19.10
C ILE A 169 -3.52 5.08 -20.46
N HIS A 170 -3.50 6.39 -20.74
CA HIS A 170 -4.16 7.00 -21.89
C HIS A 170 -3.16 7.70 -22.80
N LEU A 171 -3.10 7.29 -24.05
CA LEU A 171 -2.27 7.92 -25.09
C LEU A 171 -3.10 8.86 -25.94
N HIS A 172 -2.71 10.12 -26.03
CA HIS A 172 -3.27 11.11 -26.94
C HIS A 172 -2.23 11.53 -27.97
N LYS A 173 -2.53 11.32 -29.27
CA LYS A 173 -1.62 11.69 -30.36
C LYS A 173 -1.55 13.20 -30.57
N ASN A 174 -2.69 13.87 -30.42
CA ASN A 174 -2.78 15.33 -30.47
C ASN A 174 -3.35 15.85 -29.15
N PRO A 175 -2.51 16.19 -28.17
CA PRO A 175 -2.97 16.66 -26.86
C PRO A 175 -3.76 17.97 -26.93
N MET A 176 -3.56 18.81 -27.94
CA MET A 176 -4.30 20.06 -28.07
C MET A 176 -5.81 19.78 -28.17
N ASN A 177 -6.22 18.71 -28.86
CA ASN A 177 -7.62 18.31 -28.88
C ASN A 177 -8.15 18.06 -27.48
N LEU A 178 -7.43 17.24 -26.68
CA LEU A 178 -7.81 16.97 -25.29
C LEU A 178 -7.92 18.27 -24.47
N PHE A 179 -6.92 19.17 -24.55
CA PHE A 179 -6.94 20.42 -23.79
C PHE A 179 -8.12 21.33 -24.17
N ASN A 180 -8.51 21.38 -25.45
CA ASN A 180 -9.66 22.16 -25.88
C ASN A 180 -10.97 21.67 -25.22
N TYR A 181 -11.11 20.36 -24.99
CA TYR A 181 -12.27 19.80 -24.28
C TYR A 181 -12.15 19.95 -22.78
N LEU A 182 -10.98 19.78 -22.17
CA LEU A 182 -10.76 19.99 -20.74
C LEU A 182 -11.13 21.43 -20.31
N GLU A 183 -10.76 22.43 -21.12
CA GLU A 183 -11.02 23.84 -20.83
C GLU A 183 -12.51 24.23 -21.01
N LYS A 184 -13.25 23.53 -21.85
CA LYS A 184 -14.68 23.78 -22.11
C LYS A 184 -15.62 23.01 -21.19
N THR A 185 -15.19 21.83 -20.72
CA THR A 185 -16.03 20.93 -19.90
C THR A 185 -16.15 21.47 -18.49
N LYS A 186 -17.38 21.54 -17.97
CA LYS A 186 -17.68 21.93 -16.59
C LYS A 186 -18.35 20.79 -15.85
N SER A 187 -18.02 20.61 -14.61
CA SER A 187 -18.68 19.67 -13.70
C SER A 187 -18.53 20.14 -12.26
N ASP A 188 -19.55 19.86 -11.45
CA ASP A 188 -19.51 20.04 -9.99
C ASP A 188 -18.93 18.81 -9.27
N GLN A 189 -18.54 17.79 -10.05
CA GLN A 189 -17.93 16.54 -9.58
C GLN A 189 -16.50 16.42 -10.07
N ASP A 190 -15.71 15.55 -9.44
CA ASP A 190 -14.35 15.21 -9.86
C ASP A 190 -14.38 14.21 -11.04
N ASP A 191 -14.97 14.62 -12.16
CA ASP A 191 -15.17 13.83 -13.38
C ASP A 191 -15.01 14.64 -14.69
N ILE A 192 -14.38 15.83 -14.60
CA ILE A 192 -14.18 16.69 -15.80
C ILE A 192 -13.39 15.99 -16.87
N TYR A 193 -12.38 15.19 -16.51
CA TYR A 193 -11.55 14.47 -17.46
C TYR A 193 -12.38 13.42 -18.23
N GLU A 194 -13.16 12.61 -17.53
CA GLU A 194 -13.99 11.55 -18.10
C GLU A 194 -15.09 12.13 -19.01
N LYS A 195 -15.69 13.27 -18.60
CA LYS A 195 -16.65 14.00 -19.41
C LYS A 195 -16.00 14.61 -20.65
N ALA A 196 -14.81 15.20 -20.53
CA ALA A 196 -14.08 15.75 -21.67
C ALA A 196 -13.77 14.66 -22.72
N ILE A 197 -13.33 13.49 -22.26
CA ILE A 197 -13.11 12.33 -23.13
C ILE A 197 -14.41 11.88 -23.82
N SER A 198 -15.53 11.83 -23.09
CA SER A 198 -16.84 11.47 -23.64
C SER A 198 -17.31 12.50 -24.66
N ASN A 199 -17.15 13.79 -24.41
CA ASN A 199 -17.46 14.86 -25.36
C ASN A 199 -16.62 14.78 -26.64
N MET A 200 -15.33 14.39 -26.54
CA MET A 200 -14.49 14.13 -27.71
C MET A 200 -15.09 13.02 -28.58
N VAL A 201 -15.59 11.96 -27.98
CA VAL A 201 -16.24 10.86 -28.71
C VAL A 201 -17.53 11.31 -29.39
N ASP A 202 -18.37 12.09 -28.66
CA ASP A 202 -19.63 12.63 -29.19
C ASP A 202 -19.39 13.55 -30.39
N ASP A 203 -18.24 14.24 -30.46
CA ASP A 203 -17.83 15.09 -31.62
C ASP A 203 -17.06 14.31 -32.72
N GLY A 204 -17.01 12.98 -32.62
CA GLY A 204 -16.49 12.09 -33.65
C GLY A 204 -15.02 11.72 -33.56
N HIS A 205 -14.32 12.07 -32.46
CA HIS A 205 -12.98 11.57 -32.21
C HIS A 205 -13.00 10.07 -31.92
N LYS A 206 -12.05 9.34 -32.50
CA LYS A 206 -11.95 7.90 -32.34
C LYS A 206 -10.92 7.52 -31.26
N ILE A 207 -11.40 6.87 -30.21
CA ILE A 207 -10.58 6.40 -29.10
C ILE A 207 -10.62 4.88 -29.04
N LYS A 208 -9.46 4.23 -29.22
CA LYS A 208 -9.32 2.78 -29.14
C LYS A 208 -9.16 2.33 -27.73
N VAL A 209 -9.99 1.40 -27.28
CA VAL A 209 -9.82 0.71 -26.00
C VAL A 209 -9.04 -0.58 -26.22
N ILE A 210 -7.97 -0.76 -25.47
CA ILE A 210 -7.06 -1.90 -25.53
C ILE A 210 -7.29 -2.76 -24.30
N SER A 211 -7.75 -3.98 -24.50
CA SER A 211 -7.92 -4.94 -23.41
C SER A 211 -6.57 -5.33 -22.81
N TYR A 212 -6.49 -5.26 -21.49
CA TYR A 212 -5.32 -5.60 -20.70
C TYR A 212 -5.67 -6.67 -19.65
N ASP A 213 -5.02 -7.81 -19.79
CA ASP A 213 -5.20 -9.03 -19.01
C ASP A 213 -4.04 -9.30 -18.02
N GLY A 214 -3.05 -8.38 -17.96
CA GLY A 214 -1.94 -8.46 -17.03
C GLY A 214 -2.32 -8.08 -15.59
N PHE A 215 -1.35 -8.10 -14.70
CA PHE A 215 -1.56 -7.68 -13.32
C PHE A 215 -1.90 -6.19 -13.24
N TRP A 216 -2.98 -5.90 -12.54
CA TRP A 216 -3.34 -4.53 -12.15
C TRP A 216 -3.85 -4.50 -10.71
N HIS A 217 -3.45 -3.50 -9.95
CA HIS A 217 -3.94 -3.25 -8.59
C HIS A 217 -3.84 -1.77 -8.26
N ALA A 218 -4.96 -1.16 -7.88
CA ALA A 218 -5.02 0.25 -7.50
C ALA A 218 -4.97 0.43 -5.98
N ILE A 219 -4.27 1.45 -5.49
CA ILE A 219 -4.32 1.84 -4.08
C ILE A 219 -5.51 2.78 -3.86
N LYS A 220 -6.60 2.27 -3.35
CA LYS A 220 -7.79 3.07 -2.96
C LYS A 220 -7.90 3.19 -1.44
N TYR A 221 -7.61 2.12 -0.71
CA TYR A 221 -7.67 1.99 0.74
C TYR A 221 -6.36 1.44 1.31
N PRO A 222 -6.09 1.61 2.61
CA PRO A 222 -4.86 1.08 3.22
C PRO A 222 -4.61 -0.42 2.97
N TRP A 223 -5.65 -1.25 3.04
CA TRP A 223 -5.51 -2.71 2.87
C TRP A 223 -5.16 -3.15 1.46
N ASP A 224 -5.28 -2.27 0.46
CA ASP A 224 -4.81 -2.56 -0.90
C ASP A 224 -3.29 -2.75 -0.95
N ILE A 225 -2.55 -2.22 0.04
CA ILE A 225 -1.11 -2.43 0.20
C ILE A 225 -0.76 -3.91 0.24
N PHE A 226 -1.59 -4.78 0.83
CA PHE A 226 -1.30 -6.22 0.87
C PHE A 226 -1.25 -6.85 -0.53
N GLY A 227 -2.16 -6.47 -1.43
CA GLY A 227 -2.15 -6.94 -2.81
C GLY A 227 -0.86 -6.56 -3.54
N ILE A 228 -0.38 -5.35 -3.31
CA ILE A 228 0.85 -4.84 -3.91
C ILE A 228 2.09 -5.52 -3.31
N VAL A 229 2.16 -5.63 -1.98
CA VAL A 229 3.23 -6.39 -1.30
C VAL A 229 3.31 -7.81 -1.86
N LYS A 230 2.17 -8.50 -1.96
CA LYS A 230 2.09 -9.85 -2.50
C LYS A 230 2.57 -9.92 -3.96
N TYR A 231 2.20 -8.96 -4.79
CA TYR A 231 2.66 -8.89 -6.18
C TYR A 231 4.19 -8.77 -6.25
N PHE A 232 4.78 -7.81 -5.56
CA PHE A 232 6.22 -7.61 -5.58
C PHE A 232 6.98 -8.81 -5.00
N LEU A 233 6.51 -9.36 -3.88
CA LEU A 233 7.13 -10.51 -3.23
C LEU A 233 7.05 -11.79 -4.09
N ASN A 234 5.93 -12.06 -4.75
CA ASN A 234 5.77 -13.23 -5.63
C ASN A 234 6.63 -13.12 -6.90
N ASN A 235 7.06 -11.92 -7.27
CA ASN A 235 7.99 -11.70 -8.36
C ASN A 235 9.46 -11.99 -7.99
N ILE A 236 9.77 -12.29 -6.73
CA ILE A 236 11.10 -12.73 -6.29
C ILE A 236 11.30 -14.18 -6.77
N LYS A 237 12.12 -14.37 -7.80
CA LYS A 237 12.35 -15.71 -8.41
C LYS A 237 13.35 -16.58 -7.64
N LYS A 238 14.26 -15.97 -6.90
CA LYS A 238 15.27 -16.62 -6.08
C LYS A 238 15.65 -15.76 -4.88
N PRO A 239 16.12 -16.35 -3.78
CA PRO A 239 16.61 -15.57 -2.64
C PRO A 239 17.72 -14.61 -3.06
N LYS A 240 17.66 -13.38 -2.53
CA LYS A 240 18.70 -12.35 -2.63
C LYS A 240 19.09 -11.95 -1.21
N ILE A 241 20.26 -12.40 -0.78
CA ILE A 241 20.80 -12.07 0.54
C ILE A 241 22.07 -11.26 0.33
N SER A 242 22.10 -10.04 0.85
CA SER A 242 23.28 -9.19 0.74
C SER A 242 24.49 -9.84 1.40
N SER A 243 25.65 -9.69 0.78
CA SER A 243 26.94 -10.14 1.34
C SER A 243 27.31 -9.37 2.63
N LYS A 244 26.70 -8.20 2.87
CA LYS A 244 26.87 -7.43 4.10
C LYS A 244 25.90 -7.84 5.22
N ALA A 245 24.91 -8.69 4.92
CA ALA A 245 24.02 -9.21 5.93
C ALA A 245 24.73 -10.23 6.83
N ARG A 246 24.38 -10.23 8.11
CA ARG A 246 24.94 -11.16 9.10
C ARG A 246 23.84 -12.08 9.60
N ILE A 247 23.91 -13.36 9.20
CA ILE A 247 22.90 -14.35 9.59
C ILE A 247 23.56 -15.36 10.53
N SER A 248 22.99 -15.52 11.72
CA SER A 248 23.45 -16.53 12.69
C SER A 248 23.37 -17.94 12.05
N LYS A 249 24.35 -18.79 12.37
CA LYS A 249 24.35 -20.21 11.97
C LYS A 249 23.11 -20.97 12.48
N LYS A 250 22.47 -20.50 13.54
CA LYS A 250 21.22 -21.06 14.08
C LYS A 250 19.96 -20.42 13.51
N GLY A 251 20.05 -19.33 12.72
CA GLY A 251 18.93 -18.76 11.99
C GLY A 251 18.50 -19.68 10.82
N ARG A 252 17.21 -19.66 10.51
CA ARG A 252 16.62 -20.46 9.42
C ARG A 252 15.87 -19.58 8.43
N ILE A 253 16.19 -19.69 7.16
CA ILE A 253 15.54 -18.94 6.07
C ILE A 253 15.00 -19.96 5.07
N TYR A 254 13.70 -19.82 4.73
CA TYR A 254 13.01 -20.69 3.80
C TYR A 254 12.35 -19.89 2.69
N GLY A 255 12.40 -20.40 1.46
CA GLY A 255 11.73 -19.79 0.31
C GLY A 255 12.43 -18.55 -0.25
N ASN A 256 11.73 -17.80 -1.05
CA ASN A 256 12.27 -16.61 -1.72
C ASN A 256 12.25 -15.40 -0.79
N VAL A 257 13.41 -14.85 -0.50
CA VAL A 257 13.55 -13.66 0.38
C VAL A 257 14.46 -12.63 -0.28
N ILE A 258 14.25 -11.37 0.06
CA ILE A 258 15.27 -10.32 -0.11
C ILE A 258 15.69 -9.87 1.28
N ILE A 259 16.97 -9.95 1.55
CA ILE A 259 17.60 -9.47 2.79
C ILE A 259 18.68 -8.47 2.39
N GLU A 260 18.46 -7.23 2.76
CA GLU A 260 19.26 -6.08 2.33
C GLU A 260 20.56 -5.93 3.12
N ASP A 261 21.34 -4.89 2.80
CA ASP A 261 22.62 -4.57 3.41
C ASP A 261 22.48 -4.38 4.93
N ASN A 262 23.49 -4.88 5.66
CA ASN A 262 23.66 -4.72 7.11
C ASN A 262 22.52 -5.32 7.96
N VAL A 263 21.62 -6.10 7.40
CA VAL A 263 20.62 -6.86 8.16
C VAL A 263 21.32 -7.84 9.09
N ARG A 264 20.81 -7.95 10.31
CA ARG A 264 21.30 -8.90 11.31
C ARG A 264 20.17 -9.86 11.67
N VAL A 265 20.35 -11.15 11.39
CA VAL A 265 19.43 -12.22 11.80
C VAL A 265 20.09 -13.01 12.92
N LEU A 266 19.50 -12.95 14.13
CA LEU A 266 20.08 -13.53 15.34
C LEU A 266 19.68 -15.01 15.51
N GLU A 267 20.07 -15.62 16.64
CA GLU A 267 19.92 -17.05 16.90
C GLU A 267 18.45 -17.49 16.92
N ASN A 268 18.20 -18.63 16.31
CA ASN A 268 16.90 -19.31 16.25
C ASN A 268 15.77 -18.49 15.59
N ALA A 269 16.11 -17.37 14.94
CA ALA A 269 15.12 -16.68 14.10
C ALA A 269 14.74 -17.55 12.90
N VAL A 270 13.44 -17.54 12.55
CA VAL A 270 12.90 -18.27 11.40
C VAL A 270 12.22 -17.28 10.46
N ILE A 271 12.68 -17.22 9.22
CA ILE A 271 12.10 -16.38 8.16
C ILE A 271 11.55 -17.29 7.06
N ARG A 272 10.26 -17.16 6.79
CA ARG A 272 9.54 -17.92 5.74
C ARG A 272 9.13 -16.98 4.62
N GLY A 273 9.83 -17.06 3.48
CA GLY A 273 9.51 -16.27 2.30
C GLY A 273 8.21 -16.73 1.59
N PRO A 274 7.65 -15.88 0.69
CA PRO A 274 8.31 -14.67 0.21
C PRO A 274 8.26 -13.52 1.23
N CYS A 275 9.41 -12.90 1.50
CA CYS A 275 9.56 -11.79 2.43
C CYS A 275 10.60 -10.78 1.94
N TYR A 276 10.48 -9.54 2.41
CA TYR A 276 11.47 -8.49 2.26
C TYR A 276 11.92 -7.99 3.65
N ILE A 277 13.23 -7.88 3.86
CA ILE A 277 13.83 -7.30 5.06
C ILE A 277 14.78 -6.18 4.62
N GLY A 278 14.43 -4.95 4.97
CA GLY A 278 15.13 -3.74 4.59
C GLY A 278 16.47 -3.54 5.28
N LYS A 279 17.24 -2.57 4.79
CA LYS A 279 18.62 -2.27 5.23
C LYS A 279 18.70 -2.00 6.74
N ASN A 280 19.81 -2.38 7.35
CA ASN A 280 20.14 -2.12 8.76
C ASN A 280 19.13 -2.72 9.77
N THR A 281 18.19 -3.55 9.34
CA THR A 281 17.17 -4.15 10.19
C THR A 281 17.73 -5.30 11.01
N VAL A 282 17.30 -5.38 12.27
CA VAL A 282 17.67 -6.44 13.20
C VAL A 282 16.49 -7.37 13.43
N VAL A 283 16.67 -8.65 13.11
CA VAL A 283 15.73 -9.72 13.43
C VAL A 283 16.28 -10.47 14.64
N GLY A 284 15.62 -10.29 15.78
CA GLY A 284 16.05 -10.78 17.10
C GLY A 284 16.01 -12.29 17.26
N ASN A 285 16.47 -12.74 18.43
CA ASN A 285 16.46 -14.18 18.76
C ASN A 285 15.01 -14.72 18.84
N ASN A 286 14.80 -15.96 18.34
CA ASN A 286 13.53 -16.68 18.36
C ASN A 286 12.39 -15.96 17.63
N VAL A 287 12.67 -15.01 16.76
CA VAL A 287 11.66 -14.31 15.94
C VAL A 287 11.13 -15.24 14.86
N LEU A 288 9.82 -15.19 14.61
CA LEU A 288 9.17 -15.87 13.49
C LEU A 288 8.58 -14.85 12.52
N ILE A 289 9.08 -14.83 11.28
CA ILE A 289 8.53 -14.03 10.19
C ILE A 289 7.90 -14.96 9.17
N TRP A 290 6.60 -14.79 8.94
CA TRP A 290 5.83 -15.52 7.96
C TRP A 290 5.90 -14.86 6.57
N ASN A 291 5.51 -15.61 5.57
CA ASN A 291 5.40 -15.17 4.19
C ASN A 291 4.48 -13.95 4.02
N ASN A 292 4.62 -13.29 2.87
CA ASN A 292 3.92 -12.06 2.49
C ASN A 292 4.19 -10.90 3.46
N THR A 293 5.37 -10.88 4.09
CA THR A 293 5.77 -9.84 5.04
C THR A 293 6.81 -8.93 4.43
N HIS A 294 6.57 -7.64 4.51
CA HIS A 294 7.49 -6.56 4.16
C HIS A 294 7.91 -5.84 5.45
N ILE A 295 9.21 -5.76 5.70
CA ILE A 295 9.80 -5.01 6.82
C ILE A 295 10.78 -4.01 6.20
N GLY A 296 10.58 -2.73 6.48
CA GLY A 296 11.39 -1.62 5.98
C GLY A 296 12.79 -1.53 6.56
N ASP A 297 13.43 -0.40 6.33
CA ASP A 297 14.80 -0.12 6.75
C ASP A 297 14.85 0.27 8.23
N ASN A 298 16.01 0.04 8.89
CA ASN A 298 16.31 0.45 10.27
C ASN A 298 15.31 -0.06 11.32
N CYS A 299 14.66 -1.19 11.07
CA CYS A 299 13.70 -1.79 11.99
C CYS A 299 14.39 -2.69 13.02
N VAL A 300 13.75 -2.86 14.17
CA VAL A 300 14.13 -3.85 15.19
C VAL A 300 12.95 -4.74 15.49
N ILE A 301 13.05 -6.01 15.08
CA ILE A 301 12.07 -7.04 15.43
C ILE A 301 12.65 -7.79 16.63
N GLY A 302 12.17 -7.43 17.81
CA GLY A 302 12.72 -7.89 19.08
C GLY A 302 12.45 -9.37 19.37
N TYR A 303 13.07 -9.86 20.44
CA TYR A 303 13.03 -11.23 20.91
C TYR A 303 11.62 -11.83 20.88
N SER A 304 11.49 -13.07 20.36
CA SER A 304 10.24 -13.86 20.34
C SER A 304 9.02 -13.13 19.73
N SER A 305 9.25 -12.17 18.84
CA SER A 305 8.15 -11.57 18.06
C SER A 305 7.71 -12.48 16.93
N GLU A 306 6.41 -12.43 16.61
CA GLU A 306 5.83 -13.09 15.43
C GLU A 306 5.23 -12.04 14.51
N ILE A 307 5.66 -12.03 13.24
CA ILE A 307 5.18 -11.13 12.20
C ILE A 307 4.60 -11.96 11.05
N LYS A 308 3.35 -11.65 10.66
CA LYS A 308 2.65 -12.42 9.64
C LYS A 308 1.90 -11.52 8.68
N ASN A 309 2.11 -11.74 7.36
CA ASN A 309 1.35 -11.08 6.29
C ASN A 309 1.14 -9.58 6.55
N SER A 310 2.24 -8.86 6.86
CA SER A 310 2.18 -7.47 7.31
C SER A 310 3.12 -6.58 6.51
N TYR A 311 2.72 -5.31 6.37
CA TYR A 311 3.56 -4.23 5.88
C TYR A 311 4.02 -3.41 7.08
N ILE A 312 5.32 -3.38 7.31
CA ILE A 312 5.98 -2.56 8.32
C ILE A 312 6.92 -1.63 7.56
N ALA A 313 6.70 -0.32 7.69
CA ALA A 313 7.53 0.70 7.07
C ALA A 313 8.85 0.90 7.81
N ASP A 314 9.58 1.99 7.54
CA ASP A 314 10.92 2.20 8.07
C ASP A 314 10.92 2.60 9.56
N ASN A 315 12.05 2.39 10.24
CA ASN A 315 12.32 2.83 11.62
C ASN A 315 11.36 2.30 12.70
N CYS A 316 10.76 1.13 12.50
CA CYS A 316 9.83 0.51 13.45
C CYS A 316 10.54 -0.42 14.43
N TRP A 317 10.22 -0.30 15.71
CA TRP A 317 10.84 -1.08 16.78
C TRP A 317 9.79 -1.87 17.56
N LEU A 318 9.94 -3.19 17.61
CA LEU A 318 9.00 -4.12 18.23
C LEU A 318 9.70 -4.94 19.33
N HIS A 319 9.09 -5.02 20.51
CA HIS A 319 9.54 -5.88 21.59
C HIS A 319 8.52 -6.98 21.85
N MET A 320 8.91 -8.25 21.67
CA MET A 320 8.11 -9.45 22.01
C MET A 320 6.60 -9.24 21.67
N SER A 321 6.31 -9.05 20.39
CA SER A 321 4.97 -8.66 19.91
C SER A 321 4.43 -9.65 18.90
N TYR A 322 3.09 -9.76 18.81
CA TYR A 322 2.42 -10.40 17.69
C TYR A 322 1.81 -9.34 16.75
N ILE A 323 2.28 -9.33 15.50
CA ILE A 323 1.79 -8.43 14.45
C ILE A 323 1.28 -9.27 13.27
N GLY A 324 -0.03 -9.39 13.13
CA GLY A 324 -0.65 -10.15 12.07
C GLY A 324 -1.52 -9.28 11.17
N ASP A 325 -1.40 -9.46 9.84
CA ASP A 325 -2.26 -8.86 8.81
C ASP A 325 -2.42 -7.34 9.00
N SER A 326 -1.31 -6.64 9.28
CA SER A 326 -1.30 -5.24 9.72
C SER A 326 -0.49 -4.35 8.79
N ILE A 327 -0.84 -3.05 8.79
CA ILE A 327 -0.15 -2.02 8.02
C ILE A 327 0.33 -0.96 9.00
N ILE A 328 1.65 -0.83 9.12
CA ILE A 328 2.31 0.03 10.09
C ILE A 328 3.19 1.01 9.34
N ALA A 329 2.89 2.29 9.49
CA ALA A 329 3.68 3.39 8.91
C ALA A 329 4.99 3.60 9.69
N ASP A 330 5.77 4.57 9.26
CA ASP A 330 7.13 4.82 9.74
C ASP A 330 7.19 5.18 11.23
N ASN A 331 8.34 4.89 11.84
CA ASN A 331 8.72 5.36 13.17
C ASN A 331 7.76 4.93 14.30
N CYS A 332 7.21 3.71 14.21
CA CYS A 332 6.35 3.15 15.26
C CYS A 332 7.14 2.28 16.24
N SER A 333 6.74 2.32 17.52
CA SER A 333 7.38 1.52 18.57
C SER A 333 6.35 0.72 19.35
N PHE A 334 6.62 -0.58 19.55
CA PHE A 334 5.73 -1.51 20.22
C PHE A 334 6.35 -2.01 21.50
N GLY A 335 5.69 -1.74 22.62
CA GLY A 335 6.07 -2.27 23.95
C GLY A 335 5.92 -3.79 24.00
N ALA A 336 6.69 -4.43 24.88
CA ALA A 336 6.64 -5.88 25.04
C ALA A 336 5.23 -6.37 25.41
N GLY A 337 4.82 -7.49 24.82
CA GLY A 337 3.49 -8.05 25.00
C GLY A 337 2.39 -7.35 24.19
N THR A 338 2.74 -6.49 23.24
CA THR A 338 1.73 -5.94 22.33
C THR A 338 1.18 -7.02 21.39
N ILE A 339 -0.14 -7.18 21.36
CA ILE A 339 -0.85 -8.17 20.53
C ILE A 339 -1.85 -7.46 19.61
N ILE A 340 -1.71 -7.67 18.32
CA ILE A 340 -2.64 -7.16 17.32
C ILE A 340 -3.61 -8.27 16.92
N ALA A 341 -4.88 -8.18 17.36
CA ALA A 341 -5.91 -9.10 16.90
C ALA A 341 -6.24 -8.81 15.43
N ASN A 342 -6.35 -9.85 14.64
CA ASN A 342 -6.55 -9.76 13.19
C ASN A 342 -7.74 -10.55 12.66
N PHE A 343 -8.46 -11.28 13.51
CA PHE A 343 -9.57 -12.15 13.13
C PHE A 343 -10.78 -11.88 14.02
N ARG A 344 -11.97 -11.81 13.43
CA ARG A 344 -13.23 -11.56 14.14
C ARG A 344 -13.81 -12.86 14.71
N PHE A 345 -14.51 -12.76 15.84
CA PHE A 345 -15.18 -13.92 16.45
C PHE A 345 -16.34 -14.49 15.62
N ASP A 346 -16.98 -13.64 14.80
CA ASP A 346 -18.08 -14.01 13.92
C ASP A 346 -17.62 -14.50 12.54
N GLU A 347 -16.28 -14.60 12.33
CA GLU A 347 -15.62 -15.08 11.11
C GLU A 347 -16.00 -14.29 9.84
N GLN A 348 -16.65 -13.13 9.99
CA GLN A 348 -17.01 -12.29 8.87
C GLN A 348 -15.82 -11.39 8.43
N PRO A 349 -15.82 -10.92 7.18
CA PRO A 349 -14.81 -9.96 6.71
C PRO A 349 -14.70 -8.72 7.61
N VAL A 350 -13.48 -8.25 7.80
CA VAL A 350 -13.20 -7.11 8.67
C VAL A 350 -13.67 -5.83 8.01
N LYS A 351 -14.53 -5.06 8.69
CA LYS A 351 -14.97 -3.73 8.25
C LYS A 351 -14.15 -2.64 8.94
N VAL A 352 -13.71 -1.68 8.16
CA VAL A 352 -12.90 -0.55 8.64
C VAL A 352 -13.70 0.74 8.51
N ASP A 353 -13.74 1.51 9.58
CA ASP A 353 -14.34 2.83 9.55
C ASP A 353 -13.39 3.83 8.89
N ILE A 354 -13.80 4.48 7.81
CA ILE A 354 -13.09 5.56 7.13
C ILE A 354 -14.00 6.78 7.10
N HIS A 355 -13.65 7.82 7.84
CA HIS A 355 -14.42 9.06 7.97
C HIS A 355 -15.90 8.82 8.34
N GLY A 356 -16.15 7.96 9.33
CA GLY A 356 -17.51 7.66 9.83
C GLY A 356 -18.29 6.65 8.96
N LYS A 357 -17.72 6.19 7.84
CA LYS A 357 -18.33 5.17 6.99
C LYS A 357 -17.60 3.83 7.16
N LYS A 358 -18.34 2.77 7.54
CA LYS A 358 -17.80 1.40 7.58
C LYS A 358 -17.66 0.87 6.16
N ASN A 359 -16.41 0.60 5.76
CA ASN A 359 -16.07 0.00 4.48
C ASN A 359 -15.68 -1.46 4.68
N ASP A 360 -16.22 -2.35 3.87
CA ASP A 360 -15.84 -3.74 3.87
C ASP A 360 -14.46 -3.90 3.23
N SER A 361 -13.49 -4.43 3.96
CA SER A 361 -12.16 -4.69 3.42
C SER A 361 -12.12 -5.92 2.50
N ARG A 362 -13.16 -6.76 2.54
CA ARG A 362 -13.23 -8.08 1.88
C ARG A 362 -12.13 -9.04 2.34
N LEU A 363 -11.52 -8.76 3.50
CA LEU A 363 -10.48 -9.58 4.10
C LEU A 363 -11.01 -10.27 5.36
N ASP A 364 -10.84 -11.58 5.46
CA ASP A 364 -11.18 -12.36 6.66
C ASP A 364 -10.26 -12.02 7.82
N LYS A 365 -9.03 -11.55 7.51
CA LYS A 365 -8.03 -11.14 8.49
C LYS A 365 -7.48 -9.77 8.17
N LEU A 366 -7.63 -8.85 9.10
CA LEU A 366 -7.05 -7.52 9.05
C LEU A 366 -6.78 -7.05 10.48
N GLY A 367 -5.53 -6.79 10.81
CA GLY A 367 -5.11 -6.29 12.10
C GLY A 367 -5.27 -4.77 12.20
N VAL A 368 -4.23 -4.09 12.66
CA VAL A 368 -4.22 -2.64 12.83
C VAL A 368 -3.75 -1.94 11.56
N ILE A 369 -4.32 -0.77 11.30
CA ILE A 369 -3.78 0.21 10.36
C ILE A 369 -3.27 1.39 11.20
N MET A 370 -1.93 1.52 11.29
CA MET A 370 -1.28 2.45 12.20
C MET A 370 -0.54 3.54 11.43
N GLY A 371 -0.87 4.80 11.71
CA GLY A 371 -0.18 5.97 11.19
C GLY A 371 1.23 6.12 11.76
N ALA A 372 2.01 7.04 11.21
CA ALA A 372 3.39 7.24 11.61
C ALA A 372 3.55 7.78 13.05
N ASN A 373 4.73 7.57 13.64
CA ASN A 373 5.13 8.06 14.97
C ASN A 373 4.26 7.55 16.13
N CYS A 374 3.63 6.39 15.99
CA CYS A 374 2.79 5.82 17.03
C CYS A 374 3.60 4.96 18.00
N LYS A 375 3.14 4.90 19.26
CA LYS A 375 3.75 4.03 20.27
C LYS A 375 2.70 3.21 21.00
N THR A 376 3.06 1.97 21.36
CA THR A 376 2.25 1.17 22.28
C THR A 376 3.01 0.89 23.56
N GLY A 377 2.31 0.95 24.68
CA GLY A 377 2.82 0.50 25.98
C GLY A 377 2.90 -1.02 26.06
N ILE A 378 3.47 -1.52 27.15
CA ILE A 378 3.55 -2.97 27.40
C ILE A 378 2.14 -3.57 27.54
N ASN A 379 1.97 -4.83 27.07
CA ASN A 379 0.73 -5.61 27.19
C ASN A 379 -0.50 -4.86 26.64
N SER A 380 -0.33 -4.03 25.62
CA SER A 380 -1.48 -3.42 24.93
C SER A 380 -1.97 -4.30 23.77
N CYS A 381 -3.26 -4.17 23.45
CA CYS A 381 -3.88 -4.94 22.38
C CYS A 381 -4.72 -4.03 21.48
N THR A 382 -4.94 -4.43 20.24
CA THR A 382 -5.92 -3.80 19.35
C THR A 382 -6.88 -4.83 18.80
N MET A 383 -8.13 -4.44 18.55
CA MET A 383 -9.11 -5.28 17.87
C MET A 383 -8.91 -5.24 16.35
N PRO A 384 -9.47 -6.21 15.59
CA PRO A 384 -9.34 -6.27 14.14
C PRO A 384 -9.86 -5.01 13.43
N GLY A 385 -9.12 -4.49 12.44
CA GLY A 385 -9.53 -3.37 11.61
C GLY A 385 -9.47 -2.00 12.30
N ILE A 386 -8.87 -1.91 13.49
CA ILE A 386 -8.69 -0.64 14.19
C ILE A 386 -7.68 0.24 13.44
N ARG A 387 -8.00 1.55 13.39
CA ARG A 387 -7.11 2.59 12.89
C ARG A 387 -6.52 3.40 14.06
N VAL A 388 -5.22 3.61 14.00
CA VAL A 388 -4.50 4.48 14.96
C VAL A 388 -3.94 5.66 14.21
N GLY A 389 -4.45 6.84 14.49
CA GLY A 389 -4.01 8.10 13.88
C GLY A 389 -2.53 8.41 14.18
N PRO A 390 -1.83 9.12 13.30
CA PRO A 390 -0.41 9.43 13.50
C PRO A 390 -0.15 10.20 14.81
N ASN A 391 1.08 10.08 15.33
CA ASN A 391 1.54 10.71 16.57
C ASN A 391 0.74 10.31 17.81
N SER A 392 0.15 9.11 17.84
CA SER A 392 -0.72 8.66 18.94
C SER A 392 -0.06 7.58 19.78
N ILE A 393 -0.49 7.47 21.02
CA ILE A 393 0.08 6.54 22.01
C ILE A 393 -1.04 5.69 22.61
N ILE A 394 -0.86 4.37 22.58
CA ILE A 394 -1.69 3.41 23.31
C ILE A 394 -0.94 3.07 24.59
N GLY A 395 -1.50 3.43 25.74
CA GLY A 395 -0.88 3.23 27.06
C GLY A 395 -0.75 1.75 27.47
N PRO A 396 0.03 1.46 28.51
CA PRO A 396 0.23 0.10 28.99
C PRO A 396 -1.08 -0.58 29.40
N GLY A 397 -1.25 -1.85 29.02
CA GLY A 397 -2.39 -2.68 29.37
C GLY A 397 -3.73 -2.28 28.70
N VAL A 398 -3.72 -1.29 27.80
CA VAL A 398 -4.93 -0.87 27.08
C VAL A 398 -5.29 -1.88 26.00
N THR A 399 -6.54 -2.34 26.00
CA THR A 399 -7.15 -3.00 24.86
C THR A 399 -7.94 -1.95 24.06
N LEU A 400 -7.43 -1.57 22.89
CA LEU A 400 -8.05 -0.57 22.03
C LEU A 400 -9.21 -1.18 21.27
N LEU A 401 -10.43 -0.77 21.60
CA LEU A 401 -11.68 -1.29 21.03
C LEU A 401 -12.22 -0.44 19.87
N GLU A 402 -11.78 0.82 19.78
CA GLU A 402 -12.24 1.80 18.81
C GLU A 402 -11.03 2.50 18.16
N ASN A 403 -11.27 3.20 17.05
CA ASN A 403 -10.22 3.98 16.39
C ASN A 403 -9.66 5.05 17.33
N LEU A 404 -8.36 5.30 17.23
CA LEU A 404 -7.70 6.38 17.96
C LEU A 404 -7.34 7.50 16.96
N GLU A 405 -7.87 8.69 17.22
CA GLU A 405 -7.63 9.87 16.38
C GLU A 405 -6.16 10.36 16.51
N PRO A 406 -5.65 11.15 15.54
CA PRO A 406 -4.29 11.67 15.56
C PRO A 406 -3.97 12.49 16.82
N ASN A 407 -2.70 12.45 17.23
CA ASN A 407 -2.18 13.25 18.36
C ASN A 407 -2.90 12.95 19.67
N LYS A 408 -3.34 11.72 19.89
CA LYS A 408 -4.02 11.28 21.12
C LYS A 408 -3.19 10.28 21.89
N ILE A 409 -3.37 10.31 23.21
CA ILE A 409 -2.91 9.26 24.12
C ILE A 409 -4.12 8.64 24.81
N ILE A 410 -4.22 7.31 24.78
CA ILE A 410 -5.22 6.57 25.55
C ILE A 410 -4.53 5.84 26.70
N LEU A 411 -5.07 6.01 27.90
CA LEU A 411 -4.55 5.43 29.13
C LEU A 411 -5.68 4.72 29.89
N LEU A 412 -5.34 3.70 30.67
CA LEU A 412 -6.29 3.14 31.64
C LEU A 412 -6.60 4.18 32.71
N ASP A 413 -7.88 4.35 33.03
CA ASP A 413 -8.27 5.15 34.19
C ASP A 413 -7.88 4.42 35.48
N LYS A 414 -7.18 5.09 36.40
CA LYS A 414 -6.81 4.55 37.73
C LYS A 414 -8.01 4.07 38.53
N LYS A 415 -9.21 4.52 38.23
CA LYS A 415 -10.47 4.08 38.85
C LYS A 415 -10.97 2.71 38.35
N SER A 416 -10.34 2.15 37.32
CA SER A 416 -10.80 0.88 36.69
C SER A 416 -10.37 -0.39 37.44
N TYR A 417 -9.57 -0.31 38.50
CA TYR A 417 -9.28 -1.46 39.34
C TYR A 417 -9.48 -1.17 40.83
N SER A 418 -9.92 -2.22 41.53
CA SER A 418 -10.07 -2.19 43.00
C SER A 418 -8.86 -2.85 43.67
N ILE A 419 -8.33 -2.20 44.69
CA ILE A 419 -7.35 -2.80 45.57
C ILE A 419 -8.11 -3.47 46.71
N LYS A 420 -7.89 -4.77 46.89
CA LYS A 420 -8.47 -5.54 47.97
C LYS A 420 -7.38 -6.22 48.76
N GLU A 421 -7.65 -6.48 50.04
CA GLU A 421 -6.75 -7.26 50.88
C GLU A 421 -6.57 -8.67 50.33
N ASN A 422 -5.33 -9.13 50.19
CA ASN A 422 -5.07 -10.48 49.68
C ASN A 422 -5.32 -11.51 50.81
N LYS A 423 -6.38 -12.27 50.72
CA LYS A 423 -6.74 -13.37 51.62
C LYS A 423 -6.34 -14.75 51.11
N ILE A 424 -5.58 -14.80 50.01
CA ILE A 424 -5.13 -16.05 49.39
C ILE A 424 -3.84 -16.49 50.10
N THR A 425 -3.88 -17.63 50.74
CA THR A 425 -2.69 -18.27 51.32
C THR A 425 -2.06 -19.16 50.24
N LEU A 426 -0.80 -18.85 49.92
CA LEU A 426 -0.02 -19.65 48.98
C LEU A 426 0.56 -20.88 49.67
N SER A 427 0.18 -22.08 49.23
CA SER A 427 0.76 -23.35 49.76
C SER A 427 2.05 -23.66 48.96
N ILE A 428 3.17 -23.69 49.66
CA ILE A 428 4.46 -24.14 49.11
C ILE A 428 4.41 -25.64 48.76
N GLU A 429 3.72 -26.43 49.61
CA GLU A 429 3.53 -27.90 49.44
C GLU A 429 2.89 -28.25 48.08
N LYS A 430 1.94 -27.46 47.63
CA LYS A 430 1.29 -27.66 46.36
C LYS A 430 2.18 -27.40 45.14
N LYS A 431 3.14 -26.50 45.28
CA LYS A 431 4.20 -26.26 44.26
C LYS A 431 5.19 -27.42 44.23
N ASP A 432 5.57 -27.96 45.35
CA ASP A 432 6.45 -29.13 45.44
C ASP A 432 5.79 -30.40 44.89
N GLU A 433 4.48 -30.56 45.11
CA GLU A 433 3.71 -31.65 44.48
C GLU A 433 3.60 -31.53 42.95
N LEU A 434 3.38 -30.29 42.46
CA LEU A 434 3.38 -30.00 41.04
C LEU A 434 4.78 -30.19 40.42
N MET A 435 5.84 -29.78 41.10
CA MET A 435 7.21 -30.03 40.64
C MET A 435 7.51 -31.53 40.58
N LYS A 436 7.14 -32.29 41.61
CA LYS A 436 7.27 -33.78 41.59
C LYS A 436 6.50 -34.45 40.47
N LYS A 437 5.31 -33.93 40.11
CA LYS A 437 4.54 -34.38 38.95
C LYS A 437 5.21 -34.02 37.61
N LEU A 438 5.71 -32.80 37.48
CA LEU A 438 6.44 -32.36 36.28
C LEU A 438 7.74 -33.15 36.04
N LEU A 439 8.49 -33.42 37.09
CA LEU A 439 9.69 -34.24 37.04
C LEU A 439 9.42 -35.72 36.74
N LYS A 440 8.27 -36.27 37.19
CA LYS A 440 7.82 -37.64 36.84
C LYS A 440 7.32 -37.78 35.41
N HIS A 441 6.86 -36.72 34.75
CA HIS A 441 6.24 -36.78 33.40
C HIS A 441 7.17 -36.43 32.25
N GLY A 442 8.47 -36.50 32.45
CA GLY A 442 9.40 -36.70 31.33
C GLY A 442 10.10 -35.47 30.78
N TYR A 443 11.11 -35.00 31.49
CA TYR A 443 12.28 -34.42 30.83
C TYR A 443 13.50 -35.37 30.82
N ASP A 444 13.32 -36.63 31.24
CA ASP A 444 14.32 -37.69 31.13
C ASP A 444 13.94 -38.69 30.05
N LYS A 445 13.91 -38.26 28.78
CA LYS A 445 14.26 -39.11 27.64
C LYS A 445 15.01 -38.28 26.62
N LYS A 446 16.27 -38.59 26.49
CA LYS A 446 17.29 -38.15 25.55
C LYS A 446 16.79 -38.09 24.11
#